data_7a6d18f2ea62f4b50a8e40f962a4a064
#
_entry.id   7a6d18f2ea62f4b50a8e40f962a4a064
#
_cell.length_a   1.000
_cell.length_b   1.000
_cell.length_c   1.000
_cell.angle_alpha   90.00
_cell.angle_beta   90.00
_cell.angle_gamma   90.00
#
_symmetry.space_group_name_H-M   'P 1'
#
loop_
_entity.id
_entity.type
_entity.pdbx_description
1 polymer ?
#
loop_
_entity_poly.entity_id
_entity_poly.type
_entity_poly.pdbx_seq_one_letter_code
_entity_poly.pdbx_strand_id
1 'polypeptide(L)'
;IVGFVFRNQLRKSVPNIMEGFKMFKKDCPKAKLLLHTHWAEGWDIPRLIKEKDLDKDDILTTYFCSACGQYEIRSFTGQEQTCRFCGTEKSLNTTNIQNGVNEEQLNEIHNLMDVYCHPFTSGGMEIPIFEAKMAELITLVTNYSCGEDSSSLECGSFPLDWAEYREPGTQFIKASTYPSSIAKQLSLIHI
;
A
#
# COMPACT_ATOMS: atom_id res chain seq x y z
N ILE A 1 -3.65 -7.62 -8.80
CA ILE A 1 -3.21 -7.18 -7.45
C ILE A 1 -2.99 -5.68 -7.47
N VAL A 2 -3.67 -4.93 -6.59
CA VAL A 2 -3.37 -3.52 -6.29
C VAL A 2 -2.28 -3.50 -5.22
N GLY A 3 -1.16 -2.82 -5.47
CA GLY A 3 -0.03 -2.77 -4.54
C GLY A 3 0.15 -1.43 -3.84
N PHE A 4 0.63 -1.45 -2.62
CA PHE A 4 1.06 -0.28 -1.86
C PHE A 4 2.25 -0.63 -0.96
N VAL A 5 3.41 -0.07 -1.27
CA VAL A 5 4.67 -0.19 -0.51
C VAL A 5 4.86 1.08 0.31
N PHE A 6 4.93 0.98 1.62
CA PHE A 6 5.01 2.16 2.48
C PHE A 6 5.44 1.82 3.90
N ARG A 7 6.00 2.80 4.60
CA ARG A 7 6.06 2.76 6.06
C ARG A 7 4.68 3.10 6.62
N ASN A 8 4.14 2.29 7.53
CA ASN A 8 2.83 2.50 8.11
C ASN A 8 2.80 3.74 9.02
N GLN A 9 2.54 4.88 8.42
CA GLN A 9 2.41 6.19 9.07
C GLN A 9 1.02 6.78 8.77
N LEU A 10 0.51 7.62 9.66
CA LEU A 10 -0.83 8.21 9.50
C LEU A 10 -0.99 8.99 8.18
N ARG A 11 0.09 9.61 7.69
CA ARG A 11 0.09 10.36 6.43
C ARG A 11 -0.08 9.49 5.18
N LYS A 12 -0.02 8.17 5.29
CA LYS A 12 -0.13 7.22 4.16
C LYS A 12 -1.56 6.82 3.80
N SER A 13 -2.54 7.50 4.35
CA SER A 13 -3.97 7.40 3.96
C SER A 13 -4.49 5.96 3.77
N VAL A 14 -4.04 5.03 4.62
CA VAL A 14 -4.45 3.62 4.56
C VAL A 14 -5.99 3.45 4.59
N PRO A 15 -6.75 4.20 5.42
CA PRO A 15 -8.22 4.10 5.39
C PRO A 15 -8.83 4.41 4.03
N ASN A 16 -8.22 5.34 3.27
CA ASN A 16 -8.75 5.80 1.98
C ASN A 16 -8.48 4.78 0.88
N ILE A 17 -7.28 4.16 0.83
CA ILE A 17 -7.03 3.09 -0.15
C ILE A 17 -7.89 1.86 0.13
N MET A 18 -8.08 1.48 1.39
CA MET A 18 -8.93 0.33 1.75
C MET A 18 -10.39 0.57 1.36
N GLU A 19 -10.91 1.78 1.56
CA GLU A 19 -12.28 2.14 1.13
C GLU A 19 -12.41 2.16 -0.39
N GLY A 20 -11.44 2.79 -1.09
CA GLY A 20 -11.40 2.80 -2.54
C GLY A 20 -11.30 1.39 -3.13
N PHE A 21 -10.49 0.54 -2.54
CA PHE A 21 -10.37 -0.87 -2.92
C PHE A 21 -11.69 -1.63 -2.70
N LYS A 22 -12.37 -1.42 -1.56
CA LYS A 22 -13.70 -2.00 -1.31
C LYS A 22 -14.72 -1.61 -2.39
N MET A 23 -14.71 -0.34 -2.79
CA MET A 23 -15.58 0.14 -3.88
C MET A 23 -15.25 -0.54 -5.19
N PHE A 24 -13.96 -0.64 -5.55
CA PHE A 24 -13.47 -1.28 -6.78
C PHE A 24 -13.79 -2.78 -6.83
N LYS A 25 -13.76 -3.48 -5.70
CA LYS A 25 -14.10 -4.92 -5.63
C LYS A 25 -15.50 -5.27 -6.12
N LYS A 26 -16.42 -4.32 -6.17
CA LYS A 26 -17.75 -4.53 -6.74
C LYS A 26 -17.67 -4.84 -8.23
N ASP A 27 -16.71 -4.21 -8.93
CA ASP A 27 -16.49 -4.37 -10.36
C ASP A 27 -15.48 -5.50 -10.64
N CYS A 28 -14.54 -5.72 -9.72
CA CYS A 28 -13.49 -6.73 -9.83
C CYS A 28 -13.43 -7.64 -8.57
N PRO A 29 -14.35 -8.61 -8.39
CA PRO A 29 -14.44 -9.43 -7.17
C PRO A 29 -13.17 -10.23 -6.84
N LYS A 30 -12.34 -10.55 -7.82
CA LYS A 30 -11.09 -11.32 -7.64
C LYS A 30 -9.89 -10.45 -7.26
N ALA A 31 -10.03 -9.13 -7.28
CA ALA A 31 -8.94 -8.23 -6.92
C ALA A 31 -8.42 -8.50 -5.51
N LYS A 32 -7.12 -8.32 -5.32
CA LYS A 32 -6.43 -8.36 -4.02
C LYS A 32 -5.69 -7.05 -3.79
N LEU A 33 -5.61 -6.61 -2.54
CA LEU A 33 -4.83 -5.46 -2.11
C LEU A 33 -3.60 -5.94 -1.34
N LEU A 34 -2.41 -5.69 -1.86
CA LEU A 34 -1.14 -6.00 -1.20
C LEU A 34 -0.63 -4.76 -0.46
N LEU A 35 -0.59 -4.84 0.86
CA LEU A 35 -0.02 -3.82 1.74
C LEU A 35 1.37 -4.28 2.24
N HIS A 36 2.42 -3.88 1.51
CA HIS A 36 3.80 -4.15 1.91
C HIS A 36 4.23 -3.14 2.96
N THR A 37 4.03 -3.47 4.22
CA THR A 37 4.28 -2.60 5.37
C THR A 37 4.30 -3.36 6.69
N HIS A 38 4.74 -2.70 7.76
CA HIS A 38 4.62 -3.23 9.11
C HIS A 38 3.22 -2.96 9.69
N TRP A 39 2.58 -4.04 10.16
CA TRP A 39 1.19 -3.96 10.64
C TRP A 39 1.04 -3.61 12.12
N ALA A 40 2.16 -3.58 12.87
CA ALA A 40 2.18 -3.21 14.29
C ALA A 40 2.54 -1.73 14.55
N GLU A 41 2.62 -0.91 13.50
CA GLU A 41 2.88 0.53 13.58
C GLU A 41 1.73 1.33 12.94
N GLY A 42 1.58 2.59 13.29
CA GLY A 42 0.71 3.57 12.61
C GLY A 42 -0.76 3.19 12.60
N TRP A 43 -1.33 2.96 11.42
CA TRP A 43 -2.71 2.53 11.27
C TRP A 43 -2.92 1.10 11.75
N ASP A 44 -3.95 0.87 12.56
CA ASP A 44 -4.42 -0.46 12.94
C ASP A 44 -5.16 -1.11 11.77
N ILE A 45 -4.39 -1.75 10.86
CA ILE A 45 -4.91 -2.35 9.63
C ILE A 45 -5.93 -3.46 9.93
N PRO A 46 -5.71 -4.39 10.89
CA PRO A 46 -6.71 -5.39 11.27
C PRO A 46 -8.05 -4.78 11.71
N ARG A 47 -8.00 -3.67 12.44
CA ARG A 47 -9.20 -2.93 12.84
C ARG A 47 -9.90 -2.31 11.64
N LEU A 48 -9.15 -1.67 10.73
CA LEU A 48 -9.69 -1.08 9.51
C LEU A 48 -10.36 -2.13 8.60
N ILE A 49 -9.81 -3.34 8.49
CA ILE A 49 -10.44 -4.45 7.75
C ILE A 49 -11.84 -4.73 8.31
N LYS A 50 -11.98 -4.82 9.63
CA LYS A 50 -13.27 -5.05 10.31
C LYS A 50 -14.22 -3.87 10.15
N GLU A 51 -13.77 -2.66 10.41
CA GLU A 51 -14.59 -1.43 10.31
C GLU A 51 -15.14 -1.20 8.91
N LYS A 52 -14.36 -1.59 7.90
CA LYS A 52 -14.76 -1.44 6.50
C LYS A 52 -15.45 -2.67 5.93
N ASP A 53 -15.64 -3.70 6.72
CA ASP A 53 -16.26 -4.96 6.27
C ASP A 53 -15.58 -5.50 5.00
N LEU A 54 -14.25 -5.60 5.04
CA LEU A 54 -13.41 -6.20 4.00
C LEU A 54 -13.14 -7.67 4.34
N ASP A 55 -13.12 -8.52 3.33
CA ASP A 55 -12.62 -9.88 3.51
C ASP A 55 -11.10 -9.83 3.78
N LYS A 56 -10.68 -10.41 4.91
CA LYS A 56 -9.27 -10.50 5.29
C LYS A 56 -8.42 -11.21 4.24
N ASP A 57 -9.02 -12.15 3.49
CA ASP A 57 -8.32 -12.92 2.47
C ASP A 57 -8.12 -12.13 1.17
N ASP A 58 -8.73 -10.96 1.05
CA ASP A 58 -8.50 -10.00 -0.02
C ASP A 58 -7.37 -9.01 0.28
N ILE A 59 -6.92 -8.94 1.55
CA ILE A 59 -5.85 -8.05 1.99
C ILE A 59 -4.60 -8.87 2.29
N LEU A 60 -3.61 -8.72 1.42
CA LEU A 60 -2.34 -9.43 1.49
C LEU A 60 -1.28 -8.57 2.18
N THR A 61 -0.31 -9.21 2.80
CA THR A 61 0.89 -8.59 3.34
C THR A 61 2.12 -9.41 3.00
N THR A 62 3.28 -8.78 3.11
CA THR A 62 4.57 -9.45 3.00
C THR A 62 5.06 -9.81 4.40
N TYR A 63 5.32 -11.07 4.62
CA TYR A 63 6.06 -11.57 5.76
C TYR A 63 7.51 -11.77 5.40
N PHE A 64 8.42 -11.41 6.31
CA PHE A 64 9.84 -11.60 6.16
C PHE A 64 10.41 -12.33 7.37
N CYS A 65 11.27 -13.30 7.13
CA CYS A 65 11.94 -14.06 8.19
C CYS A 65 13.30 -13.45 8.52
N SER A 66 13.48 -12.95 9.72
CA SER A 66 14.74 -12.37 10.20
C SER A 66 15.88 -13.40 10.35
N ALA A 67 15.56 -14.69 10.41
CA ALA A 67 16.54 -15.75 10.58
C ALA A 67 17.13 -16.28 9.26
N CYS A 68 16.32 -16.43 8.21
CA CYS A 68 16.80 -17.00 6.94
C CYS A 68 16.66 -16.05 5.74
N GLY A 69 16.09 -14.85 5.91
CA GLY A 69 15.94 -13.87 4.84
C GLY A 69 14.88 -14.21 3.78
N GLN A 70 14.11 -15.29 3.98
CA GLN A 70 13.02 -15.65 3.07
C GLN A 70 11.77 -14.83 3.35
N TYR A 71 10.98 -14.58 2.32
CA TYR A 71 9.71 -13.88 2.45
C TYR A 71 8.54 -14.70 1.87
N GLU A 72 7.35 -14.34 2.25
CA GLU A 72 6.11 -14.87 1.69
C GLU A 72 5.01 -13.80 1.67
N ILE A 73 4.09 -13.92 0.72
CA ILE A 73 2.95 -13.01 0.60
C ILE A 73 1.68 -13.81 0.85
N ARG A 74 0.90 -13.37 1.83
CA ARG A 74 -0.40 -13.97 2.19
C ARG A 74 -1.22 -13.03 3.06
N SER A 75 -2.44 -13.44 3.39
CA SER A 75 -3.29 -12.72 4.36
C SER A 75 -2.63 -12.65 5.73
N PHE A 76 -2.88 -11.56 6.44
CA PHE A 76 -2.33 -11.35 7.77
C PHE A 76 -2.95 -12.30 8.80
N THR A 77 -2.11 -13.00 9.53
CA THR A 77 -2.49 -13.97 10.58
C THR A 77 -1.79 -13.73 11.92
N GLY A 78 -1.21 -12.54 12.10
CA GLY A 78 -0.48 -12.14 13.32
C GLY A 78 1.01 -11.93 13.06
N GLN A 79 1.72 -11.46 14.07
CA GLN A 79 3.18 -11.28 14.10
C GLN A 79 3.86 -12.49 14.80
N GLU A 80 5.17 -12.49 14.82
CA GLU A 80 5.99 -13.46 15.57
C GLU A 80 5.68 -14.93 15.27
N GLN A 81 5.52 -15.25 13.99
CA GLN A 81 5.18 -16.60 13.57
C GLN A 81 6.44 -17.46 13.37
N THR A 82 6.25 -18.78 13.40
CA THR A 82 7.29 -19.73 13.01
C THR A 82 7.49 -19.72 11.51
N CYS A 83 8.72 -19.56 11.06
CA CYS A 83 9.06 -19.59 9.65
C CYS A 83 8.91 -20.98 9.06
N ARG A 84 8.13 -21.12 7.98
CA ARG A 84 7.95 -22.41 7.29
C ARG A 84 9.18 -22.90 6.51
N PHE A 85 10.13 -21.98 6.21
CA PHE A 85 11.34 -22.31 5.44
C PHE A 85 12.47 -22.83 6.32
N CYS A 86 12.70 -22.24 7.50
CA CYS A 86 13.79 -22.61 8.38
C CYS A 86 13.36 -23.16 9.74
N GLY A 87 12.06 -23.13 10.05
CA GLY A 87 11.52 -23.63 11.32
C GLY A 87 11.78 -22.75 12.54
N THR A 88 12.45 -21.60 12.38
CA THR A 88 12.75 -20.72 13.51
C THR A 88 11.48 -20.06 14.05
N GLU A 89 11.24 -20.23 15.35
CA GLU A 89 10.09 -19.65 16.04
C GLU A 89 10.22 -18.12 16.11
N LYS A 90 9.07 -17.41 16.07
CA LYS A 90 8.95 -15.95 16.21
C LYS A 90 9.79 -15.11 15.24
N SER A 91 10.31 -15.72 14.18
CA SER A 91 11.20 -15.06 13.21
C SER A 91 10.46 -14.45 12.02
N LEU A 92 9.20 -14.83 11.79
CA LEU A 92 8.42 -14.40 10.64
C LEU A 92 7.47 -13.26 11.05
N ASN A 93 7.76 -12.06 10.56
CA ASN A 93 7.01 -10.84 10.85
C ASN A 93 6.69 -10.06 9.58
N THR A 94 5.73 -9.14 9.64
CA THR A 94 5.53 -8.18 8.54
C THR A 94 6.72 -7.23 8.44
N THR A 95 7.03 -6.80 7.21
CA THR A 95 8.24 -6.02 6.91
C THR A 95 8.28 -4.67 7.61
N ASN A 96 9.44 -4.29 8.12
CA ASN A 96 9.73 -2.99 8.69
C ASN A 96 11.12 -2.48 8.26
N ILE A 97 11.54 -1.31 8.72
CA ILE A 97 12.82 -0.68 8.35
C ILE A 97 14.03 -1.53 8.77
N GLN A 98 13.92 -2.29 9.86
CA GLN A 98 15.03 -3.09 10.41
C GLN A 98 15.04 -4.51 9.87
N ASN A 99 13.86 -5.07 9.57
CA ASN A 99 13.66 -6.42 9.07
C ASN A 99 12.79 -6.36 7.81
N GLY A 100 13.42 -6.19 6.69
CA GLY A 100 12.76 -6.07 5.40
C GLY A 100 13.42 -6.92 4.33
N VAL A 101 12.73 -7.06 3.22
CA VAL A 101 13.24 -7.69 2.01
C VAL A 101 14.41 -6.89 1.43
N ASN A 102 15.29 -7.56 0.69
CA ASN A 102 16.35 -6.90 -0.07
C ASN A 102 15.80 -6.30 -1.38
N GLU A 103 16.62 -5.61 -2.14
CA GLU A 103 16.23 -4.92 -3.38
C GLU A 103 15.71 -5.90 -4.45
N GLU A 104 16.33 -7.08 -4.61
CA GLU A 104 15.87 -8.11 -5.55
C GLU A 104 14.49 -8.63 -5.18
N GLN A 105 14.28 -8.94 -3.91
CA GLN A 105 12.98 -9.38 -3.38
C GLN A 105 11.92 -8.28 -3.47
N LEU A 106 12.30 -7.01 -3.26
CA LEU A 106 11.38 -5.88 -3.41
C LEU A 106 10.96 -5.72 -4.88
N ASN A 107 11.88 -5.91 -5.81
CA ASN A 107 11.58 -5.92 -7.23
C ASN A 107 10.63 -7.08 -7.60
N GLU A 108 10.84 -8.29 -7.08
CA GLU A 108 9.92 -9.41 -7.25
C GLU A 108 8.50 -9.06 -6.73
N ILE A 109 8.42 -8.39 -5.59
CA ILE A 109 7.15 -7.95 -5.00
C ILE A 109 6.44 -6.92 -5.87
N HIS A 110 7.18 -5.94 -6.43
CA HIS A 110 6.60 -4.99 -7.39
C HIS A 110 6.10 -5.72 -8.64
N ASN A 111 6.82 -6.68 -9.16
CA ASN A 111 6.42 -7.48 -10.34
C ASN A 111 5.20 -8.41 -10.10
N LEU A 112 4.76 -8.58 -8.85
CA LEU A 112 3.50 -9.26 -8.55
C LEU A 112 2.27 -8.34 -8.64
N MET A 113 2.49 -7.04 -8.71
CA MET A 113 1.42 -6.05 -8.76
C MET A 113 1.00 -5.77 -10.20
N ASP A 114 -0.28 -5.55 -10.44
CA ASP A 114 -0.80 -5.08 -11.74
C ASP A 114 -0.87 -3.55 -11.78
N VAL A 115 -1.08 -2.93 -10.62
CA VAL A 115 -1.17 -1.48 -10.45
C VAL A 115 -0.65 -1.08 -9.07
N TYR A 116 0.04 0.04 -9.00
CA TYR A 116 0.55 0.60 -7.76
C TYR A 116 -0.28 1.82 -7.34
N CYS A 117 -0.82 1.83 -6.13
CA CYS A 117 -1.64 2.92 -5.62
C CYS A 117 -1.01 3.56 -4.39
N HIS A 118 -0.67 4.85 -4.47
CA HIS A 118 0.04 5.58 -3.42
C HIS A 118 -0.75 6.82 -2.95
N PRO A 119 -1.81 6.65 -2.15
CA PRO A 119 -2.48 7.78 -1.52
C PRO A 119 -1.67 8.28 -0.32
N PHE A 120 -1.57 9.59 -0.16
CA PHE A 120 -0.91 10.21 0.98
C PHE A 120 -1.44 11.62 1.24
N THR A 121 -1.18 12.15 2.44
CA THR A 121 -1.67 13.48 2.83
C THR A 121 -0.69 14.60 2.47
N SER A 122 0.61 14.29 2.50
CA SER A 122 1.73 15.16 2.08
C SER A 122 3.03 14.39 2.19
N GLY A 123 4.04 14.80 1.42
CA GLY A 123 5.38 14.21 1.45
C GLY A 123 6.39 15.08 0.72
N GLY A 124 7.68 14.90 0.99
CA GLY A 124 8.77 15.53 0.25
C GLY A 124 9.13 14.73 -1.00
N MET A 125 9.50 13.46 -0.82
CA MET A 125 9.79 12.51 -1.89
C MET A 125 9.28 11.14 -1.49
N GLU A 126 8.50 10.52 -2.34
CA GLU A 126 7.94 9.19 -2.13
C GLU A 126 8.69 8.18 -3.01
N ILE A 127 9.84 7.69 -2.53
CA ILE A 127 10.71 6.74 -3.25
C ILE A 127 9.93 5.54 -3.81
N PRO A 128 8.98 4.92 -3.08
CA PRO A 128 8.24 3.77 -3.61
C PRO A 128 7.42 4.05 -4.88
N ILE A 129 7.08 5.31 -5.18
CA ILE A 129 6.43 5.67 -6.45
C ILE A 129 7.42 5.48 -7.61
N PHE A 130 8.67 5.89 -7.42
CA PHE A 130 9.70 5.76 -8.45
C PHE A 130 10.12 4.31 -8.63
N GLU A 131 10.23 3.53 -7.55
CA GLU A 131 10.49 2.09 -7.60
C GLU A 131 9.39 1.36 -8.39
N ALA A 132 8.12 1.68 -8.14
CA ALA A 132 7.00 1.12 -8.89
C ALA A 132 7.06 1.49 -10.39
N LYS A 133 7.43 2.74 -10.72
CA LYS A 133 7.62 3.17 -12.12
C LYS A 133 8.80 2.48 -12.78
N MET A 134 9.90 2.24 -12.06
CA MET A 134 11.03 1.48 -12.57
C MET A 134 10.68 0.01 -12.84
N ALA A 135 9.70 -0.54 -12.11
CA ALA A 135 9.10 -1.84 -12.37
C ALA A 135 7.98 -1.79 -13.45
N GLU A 136 7.88 -0.69 -14.20
CA GLU A 136 6.89 -0.48 -15.27
C GLU A 136 5.43 -0.57 -14.84
N LEU A 137 5.14 -0.37 -13.56
CA LEU A 137 3.78 -0.36 -13.04
C LEU A 137 3.04 0.94 -13.40
N ILE A 138 1.79 0.81 -13.77
CA ILE A 138 0.86 1.94 -13.77
C ILE A 138 0.70 2.41 -12.33
N THR A 139 0.87 3.70 -12.08
CA THR A 139 0.79 4.26 -10.74
C THR A 139 -0.41 5.18 -10.56
N LEU A 140 -1.08 5.07 -9.42
CA LEU A 140 -2.12 5.98 -8.95
C LEU A 140 -1.57 6.81 -7.81
N VAL A 141 -1.47 8.13 -7.97
CA VAL A 141 -0.77 9.00 -7.01
C VAL A 141 -1.65 10.19 -6.64
N THR A 142 -1.72 10.54 -5.36
CA THR A 142 -2.41 11.75 -4.93
C THR A 142 -1.77 12.99 -5.56
N ASN A 143 -2.57 13.75 -6.32
CA ASN A 143 -2.10 14.94 -7.02
C ASN A 143 -1.97 16.13 -6.07
N TYR A 144 -1.04 16.01 -5.12
CA TYR A 144 -0.74 17.02 -4.11
C TYR A 144 0.70 16.91 -3.62
N SER A 145 1.34 18.03 -3.26
CA SER A 145 2.71 18.07 -2.73
C SER A 145 3.68 17.41 -3.73
N CYS A 146 4.58 16.53 -3.29
CA CYS A 146 5.50 15.81 -4.21
C CYS A 146 4.79 14.91 -5.24
N GLY A 147 3.50 14.64 -5.07
CA GLY A 147 2.71 13.90 -6.04
C GLY A 147 2.38 14.71 -7.30
N GLU A 148 2.37 16.04 -7.24
CA GLU A 148 2.11 16.89 -8.41
C GLU A 148 3.12 16.64 -9.53
N ASP A 149 4.40 16.44 -9.18
CA ASP A 149 5.46 16.18 -10.13
C ASP A 149 5.41 14.76 -10.75
N SER A 150 4.69 13.84 -10.12
CA SER A 150 4.69 12.41 -10.49
C SER A 150 3.32 11.85 -10.87
N SER A 151 2.24 12.61 -10.77
CA SER A 151 0.86 12.14 -10.94
C SER A 151 0.25 12.44 -12.31
N SER A 152 1.05 12.78 -13.33
CA SER A 152 0.53 13.02 -14.68
C SER A 152 0.56 11.76 -15.55
N LEU A 153 -0.31 11.70 -16.56
CA LEU A 153 -0.31 10.63 -17.58
C LEU A 153 1.01 10.56 -18.35
N GLU A 154 1.64 11.69 -18.59
CA GLU A 154 2.96 11.77 -19.26
C GLU A 154 4.06 11.09 -18.44
N CYS A 155 3.88 11.02 -17.13
CA CYS A 155 4.77 10.32 -16.20
C CYS A 155 4.35 8.87 -15.91
N GLY A 156 3.39 8.30 -16.66
CA GLY A 156 2.87 6.94 -16.42
C GLY A 156 2.03 6.82 -15.14
N SER A 157 1.41 7.91 -14.70
CA SER A 157 0.58 7.95 -13.51
C SER A 157 -0.81 8.49 -13.78
N PHE A 158 -1.79 8.00 -13.02
CA PHE A 158 -3.12 8.57 -12.97
C PHE A 158 -3.27 9.39 -11.68
N PRO A 159 -3.62 10.69 -11.79
CA PRO A 159 -3.81 11.53 -10.61
C PRO A 159 -5.02 11.08 -9.80
N LEU A 160 -4.87 11.05 -8.49
CA LEU A 160 -5.96 10.85 -7.55
C LEU A 160 -6.45 12.19 -7.02
N ASP A 161 -7.75 12.41 -7.12
CA ASP A 161 -8.42 13.58 -6.58
C ASP A 161 -8.45 13.55 -5.05
N TRP A 162 -8.48 14.72 -4.44
CA TRP A 162 -8.39 14.88 -2.99
C TRP A 162 -9.19 16.08 -2.49
N ALA A 163 -9.49 16.09 -1.19
CA ALA A 163 -10.04 17.24 -0.48
C ALA A 163 -8.96 17.87 0.42
N GLU A 164 -9.05 19.16 0.58
CA GLU A 164 -8.23 19.91 1.54
C GLU A 164 -8.72 19.67 2.97
N TYR A 165 -7.79 19.50 3.90
CA TYR A 165 -8.05 19.66 5.33
C TYR A 165 -6.86 20.32 6.02
N ARG A 166 -7.12 20.95 7.17
CA ARG A 166 -6.07 21.52 8.01
C ARG A 166 -5.69 20.54 9.11
N GLU A 167 -4.42 20.22 9.17
CA GLU A 167 -3.89 19.33 10.20
C GLU A 167 -3.99 19.99 11.57
N PRO A 168 -4.63 19.38 12.57
CA PRO A 168 -4.66 19.91 13.93
C PRO A 168 -3.25 20.10 14.50
N GLY A 169 -3.03 21.22 15.15
CA GLY A 169 -1.74 21.59 15.77
C GLY A 169 -0.81 22.37 14.84
N THR A 170 -0.50 21.87 13.66
CA THR A 170 0.39 22.56 12.69
C THR A 170 -0.31 23.59 11.83
N GLN A 171 -1.63 23.43 11.61
CA GLN A 171 -2.46 24.20 10.68
C GLN A 171 -2.04 24.09 9.21
N PHE A 172 -1.12 23.20 8.88
CA PHE A 172 -0.77 22.94 7.49
C PHE A 172 -1.93 22.36 6.70
N ILE A 173 -2.03 22.78 5.44
CA ILE A 173 -2.95 22.18 4.47
C ILE A 173 -2.41 20.82 4.10
N LYS A 174 -3.29 19.82 4.11
CA LYS A 174 -3.02 18.44 3.76
C LYS A 174 -4.09 17.92 2.81
N ALA A 175 -3.74 16.94 2.01
CA ALA A 175 -4.67 16.25 1.13
C ALA A 175 -5.35 15.07 1.83
N SER A 176 -6.65 14.92 1.63
CA SER A 176 -7.39 13.69 1.91
C SER A 176 -7.83 13.10 0.58
N THR A 177 -7.13 12.07 0.11
CA THR A 177 -7.42 11.40 -1.17
C THR A 177 -8.83 10.83 -1.15
N TYR A 178 -9.64 11.10 -2.19
CA TYR A 178 -10.98 10.54 -2.29
C TYR A 178 -10.94 9.03 -2.58
N PRO A 179 -11.57 8.18 -1.75
CA PRO A 179 -11.72 6.75 -2.03
C PRO A 179 -12.41 6.48 -3.39
N SER A 180 -13.38 7.31 -3.75
CA SER A 180 -14.08 7.23 -5.04
C SER A 180 -13.15 7.50 -6.23
N SER A 181 -12.16 8.39 -6.09
CA SER A 181 -11.15 8.61 -7.13
C SER A 181 -10.25 7.38 -7.30
N ILE A 182 -9.84 6.74 -6.19
CA ILE A 182 -9.09 5.48 -6.22
C ILE A 182 -9.89 4.41 -6.97
N ALA A 183 -11.14 4.17 -6.58
CA ALA A 183 -12.01 3.17 -7.20
C ALA A 183 -12.21 3.45 -8.70
N LYS A 184 -12.49 4.71 -9.07
CA LYS A 184 -12.66 5.13 -10.46
C LYS A 184 -11.41 4.85 -11.31
N GLN A 185 -10.24 5.23 -10.83
CA GLN A 185 -8.99 5.01 -11.59
C GLN A 185 -8.67 3.52 -11.73
N LEU A 186 -8.86 2.72 -10.67
CA LEU A 186 -8.70 1.28 -10.72
C LEU A 186 -9.64 0.63 -11.75
N SER A 187 -10.90 1.04 -11.79
CA SER A 187 -11.88 0.53 -12.77
C SER A 187 -11.51 0.92 -14.21
N LEU A 188 -10.98 2.13 -14.44
CA LEU A 188 -10.53 2.57 -15.77
C LEU A 188 -9.35 1.75 -16.28
N ILE A 189 -8.40 1.41 -15.41
CA ILE A 189 -7.22 0.60 -15.76
C ILE A 189 -7.62 -0.86 -16.02
N HIS A 190 -8.60 -1.37 -15.29
CA HIS A 190 -9.07 -2.75 -15.41
C HIS A 190 -9.78 -3.03 -16.74
N ILE A 191 -10.38 -2.04 -17.36
CA ILE A 191 -11.03 -2.15 -18.68
C ILE A 191 -9.98 -2.25 -19.78
#